data_ea6240a7144ecc560a2d60f4867380df
#
_entry.id   ea6240a7144ecc560a2d60f4867380df
#
_cell.length_a   1.000
_cell.length_b   1.000
_cell.length_c   1.000
_cell.angle_alpha   90.00
_cell.angle_beta   90.00
_cell.angle_gamma   90.00
#
_symmetry.space_group_name_H-M   'P 1'
#
loop_
_entity.id
_entity.type
_entity.pdbx_description
1 polymer ?
#
loop_
_entity_poly.entity_id
_entity_poly.type
_entity_poly.pdbx_seq_one_letter_code
_entity_poly.pdbx_strand_id
1 'polypeptide(L)'
;ALVLQPAYYDEVLREFLLQNGFCIETEALVRDDGRIYTVIRAYYDGTVRSDEELYYHVGRALFVSRDPLLRDFLQRRIRIQAKIVNGMKKSAKIDEQAYMKEYRLLEKMKKAYDECFAH
;
A
#
# COMPACT_ATOMS: atom_id res chain seq x y z
N ALA A 1 -8.69 4.93 -20.44
CA ALA A 1 -8.02 4.74 -19.14
C ALA A 1 -8.77 5.48 -18.05
N LEU A 2 -8.78 4.88 -16.84
CA LEU A 2 -9.30 5.54 -15.65
C LEU A 2 -8.15 6.19 -14.91
N VAL A 3 -8.37 7.39 -14.38
CA VAL A 3 -7.46 8.06 -13.47
C VAL A 3 -8.20 8.24 -12.15
N LEU A 4 -7.66 7.64 -11.09
CA LEU A 4 -8.30 7.58 -9.78
C LEU A 4 -7.39 8.20 -8.74
N GLN A 5 -7.98 8.98 -7.84
CA GLN A 5 -7.27 9.57 -6.71
C GLN A 5 -8.06 9.23 -5.42
N PRO A 6 -7.80 8.05 -4.82
CA PRO A 6 -8.52 7.68 -3.62
C PRO A 6 -8.16 8.61 -2.46
N ALA A 7 -9.18 9.04 -1.71
CA ALA A 7 -8.98 9.83 -0.50
C ALA A 7 -8.53 8.94 0.67
N TYR A 8 -9.06 7.72 0.73
CA TYR A 8 -8.81 6.75 1.80
C TYR A 8 -8.83 5.34 1.24
N TYR A 9 -8.21 4.39 1.95
CA TYR A 9 -8.28 2.96 1.65
C TYR A 9 -7.75 2.60 0.26
N ASP A 10 -6.55 3.08 -0.05
CA ASP A 10 -5.87 2.74 -1.30
C ASP A 10 -5.79 1.23 -1.52
N GLU A 11 -5.56 0.47 -0.44
CA GLU A 11 -5.45 -0.99 -0.48
C GLU A 11 -6.74 -1.66 -0.96
N VAL A 12 -7.88 -1.14 -0.56
CA VAL A 12 -9.18 -1.68 -1.00
C VAL A 12 -9.38 -1.41 -2.49
N LEU A 13 -9.04 -0.21 -2.95
CA LEU A 13 -9.17 0.16 -4.35
C LEU A 13 -8.24 -0.67 -5.24
N ARG A 14 -6.97 -0.83 -4.86
CA ARG A 14 -6.02 -1.61 -5.67
C ARG A 14 -6.45 -3.07 -5.79
N GLU A 15 -6.85 -3.67 -4.67
CA GLU A 15 -7.33 -5.04 -4.66
C GLU A 15 -8.56 -5.19 -5.56
N PHE A 16 -9.52 -4.28 -5.44
CA PHE A 16 -10.73 -4.26 -6.27
C PHE A 16 -10.38 -4.19 -7.76
N LEU A 17 -9.51 -3.27 -8.15
CA LEU A 17 -9.13 -3.08 -9.55
C LEU A 17 -8.53 -4.35 -10.12
N LEU A 18 -7.55 -4.93 -9.42
CA LEU A 18 -6.87 -6.14 -9.91
C LEU A 18 -7.82 -7.33 -10.01
N GLN A 19 -8.68 -7.51 -9.02
CA GLN A 19 -9.61 -8.64 -9.00
C GLN A 19 -10.77 -8.49 -9.98
N ASN A 20 -11.02 -7.29 -10.48
CA ASN A 20 -12.12 -7.02 -11.41
C ASN A 20 -11.66 -6.73 -12.82
N GLY A 21 -10.48 -7.20 -13.19
CA GLY A 21 -10.03 -7.16 -14.57
C GLY A 21 -9.34 -5.88 -15.00
N PHE A 22 -8.92 -5.03 -14.06
CA PHE A 22 -8.16 -3.84 -14.38
C PHE A 22 -6.67 -4.07 -14.22
N CYS A 23 -5.89 -3.47 -15.11
CA CYS A 23 -4.45 -3.38 -14.99
C CYS A 23 -4.09 -1.99 -14.46
N ILE A 24 -3.29 -1.94 -13.41
CA ILE A 24 -2.74 -0.67 -12.91
C ILE A 24 -1.51 -0.35 -13.75
N GLU A 25 -1.65 0.65 -14.62
CA GLU A 25 -0.61 1.03 -15.59
C GLU A 25 0.49 1.82 -14.91
N THR A 26 0.11 2.88 -14.20
CA THR A 26 1.05 3.75 -13.49
C THR A 26 0.43 4.22 -12.18
N GLU A 27 1.30 4.60 -11.26
CA GLU A 27 0.91 5.32 -10.05
C GLU A 27 1.90 6.45 -9.81
N ALA A 28 1.41 7.53 -9.23
CA ALA A 28 2.24 8.64 -8.82
C ALA A 28 1.77 9.14 -7.45
N LEU A 29 2.71 9.63 -6.67
CA LEU A 29 2.42 10.29 -5.39
C LEU A 29 2.46 11.79 -5.58
N VAL A 30 1.50 12.49 -4.99
CA VAL A 30 1.38 13.94 -5.07
C VAL A 30 1.26 14.49 -3.66
N ARG A 31 2.06 15.51 -3.35
CA ARG A 31 1.95 16.23 -2.08
C ARG A 31 1.05 17.44 -2.25
N ASP A 32 0.04 17.53 -1.41
CA ASP A 32 -0.87 18.68 -1.40
C ASP A 32 -1.30 18.96 0.03
N ASP A 33 -1.12 20.19 0.48
CA ASP A 33 -1.49 20.66 1.81
C ASP A 33 -0.98 19.75 2.92
N GLY A 34 0.30 19.36 2.84
CA GLY A 34 0.96 18.51 3.83
C GLY A 34 0.58 17.03 3.80
N ARG A 35 -0.29 16.64 2.87
CA ARG A 35 -0.70 15.23 2.70
C ARG A 35 -0.16 14.68 1.39
N ILE A 36 0.11 13.37 1.38
CA ILE A 36 0.54 12.66 0.18
C ILE A 36 -0.62 11.82 -0.32
N TYR A 37 -0.99 12.02 -1.56
CA TYR A 37 -2.07 11.30 -2.23
C TYR A 37 -1.51 10.41 -3.32
N THR A 38 -2.18 9.29 -3.55
CA THR A 38 -1.85 8.41 -4.67
C THR A 38 -2.76 8.73 -5.86
N VAL A 39 -2.17 8.83 -7.04
CA VAL A 39 -2.90 8.93 -8.31
C VAL A 39 -2.67 7.64 -9.08
N ILE A 40 -3.73 6.91 -9.36
CA ILE A 40 -3.67 5.60 -10.01
C ILE A 40 -4.24 5.73 -11.43
N ARG A 41 -3.48 5.28 -12.40
CA ARG A 41 -3.95 5.16 -13.78
C ARG A 41 -4.13 3.68 -14.10
N ALA A 42 -5.36 3.32 -14.46
CA ALA A 42 -5.72 1.92 -14.72
C ALA A 42 -6.53 1.80 -16.01
N TYR A 43 -6.50 0.63 -16.62
CA TYR A 43 -7.33 0.30 -17.76
C TYR A 43 -7.88 -1.10 -17.61
N TYR A 44 -9.06 -1.32 -18.23
CA TYR A 44 -9.70 -2.62 -18.20
C TYR A 44 -9.16 -3.50 -19.32
N ASP A 45 -8.69 -4.69 -18.98
CA ASP A 45 -8.27 -5.69 -19.96
C ASP A 45 -8.95 -7.05 -19.72
N GLY A 46 -9.80 -7.14 -18.72
CA GLY A 46 -10.54 -8.35 -18.37
C GLY A 46 -9.73 -9.43 -17.68
N THR A 47 -8.44 -9.21 -17.45
CA THR A 47 -7.58 -10.18 -16.77
C THR A 47 -7.65 -9.99 -15.27
N VAL A 48 -8.12 -11.02 -14.56
CA VAL A 48 -8.18 -11.02 -13.10
C VAL A 48 -6.77 -11.24 -12.55
N ARG A 49 -6.37 -10.38 -11.62
CA ARG A 49 -5.04 -10.41 -11.02
C ARG A 49 -5.13 -10.34 -9.51
N SER A 50 -4.06 -10.78 -8.86
CA SER A 50 -3.85 -10.57 -7.43
C SER A 50 -2.40 -10.19 -7.20
N ASP A 51 -2.10 -9.64 -6.03
CA ASP A 51 -0.74 -9.27 -5.66
C ASP A 51 -0.53 -9.56 -4.17
N GLU A 52 0.69 -9.37 -3.70
CA GLU A 52 0.99 -9.47 -2.29
C GLU A 52 0.36 -8.32 -1.52
N GLU A 53 0.01 -8.55 -0.27
CA GLU A 53 -0.66 -7.57 0.59
C GLU A 53 0.08 -6.24 0.64
N LEU A 54 1.41 -6.26 0.70
CA LEU A 54 2.24 -5.07 0.68
C LEU A 54 1.87 -4.14 -0.49
N TYR A 55 1.68 -4.72 -1.68
CA TYR A 55 1.45 -3.95 -2.90
C TYR A 55 0.02 -3.45 -3.06
N TYR A 56 -0.91 -3.93 -2.24
CA TYR A 56 -2.20 -3.28 -2.11
C TYR A 56 -2.10 -1.99 -1.31
N HIS A 57 -1.25 -1.96 -0.30
CA HIS A 57 -1.05 -0.78 0.57
C HIS A 57 -0.11 0.26 -0.03
N VAL A 58 0.94 -0.18 -0.71
CA VAL A 58 1.90 0.68 -1.39
C VAL A 58 2.10 0.12 -2.79
N GLY A 59 1.51 0.77 -3.78
CA GLY A 59 1.44 0.24 -5.14
C GLY A 59 2.80 -0.18 -5.71
N ARG A 60 2.81 -1.36 -6.35
CA ARG A 60 4.02 -1.91 -6.99
C ARG A 60 4.64 -0.92 -7.98
N ALA A 61 3.80 -0.18 -8.72
CA ALA A 61 4.28 0.79 -9.69
C ALA A 61 5.10 1.92 -9.07
N LEU A 62 4.82 2.26 -7.79
CA LEU A 62 5.59 3.29 -7.08
C LEU A 62 7.03 2.85 -6.83
N PHE A 63 7.24 1.55 -6.56
CA PHE A 63 8.58 0.99 -6.39
C PHE A 63 9.31 0.92 -7.74
N VAL A 64 8.62 0.50 -8.79
CA VAL A 64 9.19 0.38 -10.14
C VAL A 64 9.64 1.75 -10.66
N SER A 65 8.81 2.77 -10.50
CA SER A 65 9.14 4.14 -10.97
C SER A 65 10.08 4.88 -10.03
N ARG A 66 10.28 4.39 -8.82
CA ARG A 66 11.04 5.05 -7.76
C ARG A 66 10.53 6.46 -7.52
N ASP A 67 9.23 6.55 -7.26
CA ASP A 67 8.57 7.83 -7.04
C ASP A 67 9.32 8.66 -5.98
N PRO A 68 9.60 9.93 -6.24
CA PRO A 68 10.36 10.78 -5.30
C PRO A 68 9.73 10.91 -3.91
N LEU A 69 8.42 10.72 -3.79
CA LEU A 69 7.71 10.79 -2.52
C LEU A 69 7.54 9.43 -1.84
N LEU A 70 8.05 8.35 -2.47
CA LEU A 70 7.87 6.99 -1.95
C LEU A 70 8.44 6.84 -0.54
N ARG A 71 9.61 7.41 -0.26
CA ARG A 71 10.23 7.33 1.06
C ARG A 71 9.31 7.85 2.14
N ASP A 72 8.80 9.06 1.99
CA ASP A 72 7.91 9.69 2.97
C ASP A 72 6.58 8.95 3.09
N PHE A 73 6.03 8.52 1.96
CA PHE A 73 4.79 7.77 1.93
C PHE A 73 4.93 6.43 2.66
N LEU A 74 5.99 5.68 2.38
CA LEU A 74 6.25 4.38 3.00
C LEU A 74 6.53 4.52 4.49
N GLN A 75 7.29 5.53 4.91
CA GLN A 75 7.51 5.83 6.34
C GLN A 75 6.18 6.05 7.07
N ARG A 76 5.29 6.80 6.45
CA ARG A 76 3.96 7.07 7.03
C ARG A 76 3.14 5.79 7.16
N ARG A 77 3.13 4.94 6.10
CA ARG A 77 2.43 3.66 6.12
C ARG A 77 2.98 2.73 7.19
N ILE A 78 4.29 2.73 7.39
CA ILE A 78 4.93 1.94 8.45
C ILE A 78 4.44 2.41 9.83
N ARG A 79 4.39 3.73 10.06
CA ARG A 79 3.90 4.26 11.33
C ARG A 79 2.45 3.87 11.60
N ILE A 80 1.59 3.95 10.59
CA ILE A 80 0.19 3.56 10.69
C ILE A 80 0.09 2.06 11.01
N GLN A 81 0.82 1.24 10.29
CA GLN A 81 0.80 -0.22 10.46
C GLN A 81 1.33 -0.62 11.84
N ALA A 82 2.38 0.05 12.32
CA ALA A 82 2.93 -0.19 13.65
C ALA A 82 1.89 0.10 14.75
N LYS A 83 1.10 1.15 14.59
CA LYS A 83 0.01 1.46 15.53
C LYS A 83 -1.05 0.38 15.55
N ILE A 84 -1.39 -0.17 14.39
CA ILE A 84 -2.36 -1.26 14.28
C ILE A 84 -1.84 -2.49 15.03
N VAL A 85 -0.60 -2.89 14.77
CA VAL A 85 0.02 -4.06 15.41
C VAL A 85 0.11 -3.87 16.94
N ASN A 86 0.55 -2.70 17.38
CA ASN A 86 0.66 -2.41 18.81
C ASN A 86 -0.71 -2.37 19.50
N GLY A 87 -1.72 -1.84 18.82
CA GLY A 87 -3.09 -1.85 19.34
C GLY A 87 -3.63 -3.25 19.52
N MET A 88 -3.37 -4.14 18.56
CA MET A 88 -3.78 -5.54 18.67
C MET A 88 -3.08 -6.27 19.80
N LYS A 89 -1.79 -6.00 20.02
CA LYS A 89 -1.02 -6.56 21.15
C LYS A 89 -1.63 -6.24 22.50
N LYS A 90 -2.21 -5.06 22.65
CA LYS A 90 -2.80 -4.58 23.90
C LYS A 90 -4.23 -5.05 24.12
N SER A 91 -4.82 -5.71 23.13
CA SER A 91 -6.18 -6.21 23.23
C SER A 91 -6.27 -7.37 24.20
N ALA A 92 -7.34 -7.41 25.00
CA ALA A 92 -7.60 -8.50 25.96
C ALA A 92 -7.88 -9.83 25.25
N LYS A 93 -8.38 -9.78 24.02
CA LYS A 93 -8.64 -10.96 23.19
C LYS A 93 -7.95 -10.75 21.85
N ILE A 94 -6.83 -11.44 21.66
CA ILE A 94 -6.07 -11.37 20.42
C ILE A 94 -6.53 -12.50 19.49
N ASP A 95 -6.94 -12.12 18.28
CA ASP A 95 -7.06 -13.08 17.19
C ASP A 95 -5.65 -13.30 16.64
N GLU A 96 -5.06 -14.46 16.93
CA GLU A 96 -3.68 -14.77 16.55
C GLU A 96 -3.45 -14.68 15.04
N GLN A 97 -4.39 -15.15 14.23
CA GLN A 97 -4.25 -15.13 12.78
C GLN A 97 -4.29 -13.70 12.23
N ALA A 98 -5.23 -12.89 12.71
CA ALA A 98 -5.33 -11.50 12.34
C ALA A 98 -4.08 -10.71 12.76
N TYR A 99 -3.60 -10.96 13.99
CA TYR A 99 -2.38 -10.33 14.48
C TYR A 99 -1.18 -10.68 13.62
N MET A 100 -0.97 -11.96 13.31
CA MET A 100 0.16 -12.39 12.51
C MET A 100 0.12 -11.82 11.10
N LYS A 101 -1.07 -11.68 10.52
CA LYS A 101 -1.24 -11.05 9.21
C LYS A 101 -0.76 -9.60 9.22
N GLU A 102 -1.20 -8.82 10.21
CA GLU A 102 -0.81 -7.41 10.32
C GLU A 102 0.67 -7.25 10.68
N TYR A 103 1.19 -8.12 11.54
CA TYR A 103 2.61 -8.13 11.90
C TYR A 103 3.48 -8.41 10.67
N ARG A 104 3.12 -9.41 9.86
CA ARG A 104 3.87 -9.74 8.64
C ARG A 104 3.85 -8.61 7.64
N LEU A 105 2.72 -7.92 7.51
CA LEU A 105 2.63 -6.75 6.64
C LEU A 105 3.60 -5.66 7.09
N LEU A 106 3.64 -5.38 8.39
CA LEU A 106 4.58 -4.42 8.95
C LEU A 106 6.03 -4.78 8.63
N GLU A 107 6.40 -6.04 8.83
CA GLU A 107 7.77 -6.51 8.56
C GLU A 107 8.12 -6.39 7.06
N LYS A 108 7.17 -6.67 6.19
CA LYS A 108 7.38 -6.50 4.74
C LYS A 108 7.54 -5.04 4.35
N MET A 109 6.78 -4.14 4.97
CA MET A 109 6.93 -2.70 4.74
C MET A 109 8.30 -2.20 5.17
N LYS A 110 8.78 -2.63 6.35
CA LYS A 110 10.11 -2.28 6.86
C LYS A 110 11.22 -2.81 5.96
N LYS A 111 11.08 -4.06 5.51
CA LYS A 111 12.05 -4.67 4.61
C LYS A 111 12.13 -3.91 3.29
N ALA A 112 10.98 -3.56 2.72
CA ALA A 112 10.93 -2.78 1.48
C ALA A 112 11.59 -1.42 1.65
N TYR A 113 11.35 -0.76 2.79
CA TYR A 113 11.99 0.52 3.10
C TYR A 113 13.51 0.37 3.15
N ASP A 114 14.00 -0.64 3.88
CA ASP A 114 15.43 -0.87 4.02
C ASP A 114 16.10 -1.18 2.68
N GLU A 115 15.47 -2.00 1.85
CA GLU A 115 15.98 -2.34 0.52
C GLU A 115 16.06 -1.12 -0.41
N CYS A 116 15.10 -0.19 -0.28
CA CYS A 116 15.05 0.99 -1.16
C CYS A 116 15.88 2.18 -0.65
N PHE A 117 15.98 2.37 0.65
CA PHE A 117 16.45 3.63 1.21
C PHE A 117 17.56 3.54 2.26
N ALA A 118 17.78 2.40 2.86
CA ALA A 118 18.76 2.25 3.94
C ALA A 118 20.12 1.75 3.41
N HIS A 119 20.73 2.54 2.57
CA HIS A 119 22.04 2.22 1.98
C HIS A 119 23.16 3.07 2.56
#